data_01f5c94b13c3d1020a73223d06c713a5
#
_entry.id   01f5c94b13c3d1020a73223d06c713a5
#
_cell.length_a   1.000
_cell.length_b   1.000
_cell.length_c   1.000
_cell.angle_alpha   90.00
_cell.angle_beta   90.00
_cell.angle_gamma   90.00
#
_symmetry.space_group_name_H-M   'P 1'
#
loop_
_entity.id
_entity.type
_entity.pdbx_description
1 polymer ?
#
loop_
_entity_poly.entity_id
_entity_poly.type
_entity_poly.pdbx_seq_one_letter_code
_entity_poly.pdbx_strand_id
1 'polypeptide(L)'
;MAKPTEIHIDGNDFTLESLELALRASHEGIWDWCAVTGDIIYSRRVLDFFECDKHEAPNLFISPFTAIHEDDRKMFCDSLDEALKQEGPEILCIESRVRTASGDWRWLCIRGVVVRDDNGNARRISGSMVDITRRKNAEAQIDEERYQLRQLTDHIPVQVYFKDLNSNFVMANQRMAEWIGLESGDDLVGKHDRDFFDRNHWQPAQEDERS
;
A
#
# COMPACT_ATOMS: atom_id res chain seq x y z
N MET A 1 23.61 -28.89 28.00
CA MET A 1 23.14 -27.74 27.19
C MET A 1 22.59 -28.28 25.90
N ALA A 2 21.30 -28.06 25.60
CA ALA A 2 20.72 -28.44 24.34
C ALA A 2 21.37 -27.59 23.24
N LYS A 3 21.73 -28.21 22.08
CA LYS A 3 22.18 -27.45 20.90
C LYS A 3 21.06 -26.48 20.47
N PRO A 4 21.39 -25.23 20.12
CA PRO A 4 20.39 -24.34 19.55
C PRO A 4 19.79 -24.99 18.30
N THR A 5 18.47 -24.91 18.14
CA THR A 5 17.82 -25.41 16.95
C THR A 5 18.24 -24.51 15.78
N GLU A 6 19.01 -25.07 14.85
CA GLU A 6 19.45 -24.41 13.63
C GLU A 6 18.34 -24.50 12.58
N ILE A 7 18.09 -23.41 11.89
CA ILE A 7 17.09 -23.32 10.82
C ILE A 7 17.82 -22.88 9.55
N HIS A 8 17.68 -23.68 8.48
CA HIS A 8 18.28 -23.40 7.18
C HIS A 8 17.37 -22.51 6.35
N ILE A 9 17.86 -21.34 5.95
CA ILE A 9 17.15 -20.42 5.07
C ILE A 9 18.10 -20.00 3.94
N ASP A 10 17.73 -20.25 2.68
CA ASP A 10 18.50 -19.89 1.49
C ASP A 10 19.97 -20.30 1.55
N GLY A 11 20.25 -21.48 2.11
CA GLY A 11 21.61 -22.03 2.25
C GLY A 11 22.42 -21.50 3.41
N ASN A 12 21.83 -20.70 4.31
CA ASN A 12 22.46 -20.19 5.52
C ASN A 12 21.80 -20.76 6.78
N ASP A 13 22.61 -20.93 7.84
CA ASP A 13 22.16 -21.44 9.12
C ASP A 13 21.84 -20.30 10.08
N PHE A 14 20.57 -20.22 10.46
CA PHE A 14 20.08 -19.27 11.46
C PHE A 14 19.71 -20.02 12.75
N THR A 15 19.96 -19.41 13.89
CA THR A 15 19.42 -19.89 15.16
C THR A 15 18.00 -19.32 15.38
N LEU A 16 17.18 -20.00 16.17
CA LEU A 16 15.88 -19.46 16.60
C LEU A 16 16.05 -18.07 17.24
N GLU A 17 17.11 -17.87 18.03
CA GLU A 17 17.42 -16.60 18.66
C GLU A 17 17.68 -15.49 17.62
N SER A 18 18.47 -15.77 16.57
CA SER A 18 18.73 -14.78 15.52
C SER A 18 17.47 -14.41 14.72
N LEU A 19 16.59 -15.39 14.47
CA LEU A 19 15.28 -15.11 13.83
C LEU A 19 14.36 -14.31 14.73
N GLU A 20 14.31 -14.62 16.03
CA GLU A 20 13.52 -13.85 16.99
C GLU A 20 14.01 -12.39 17.06
N LEU A 21 15.32 -12.17 17.11
CA LEU A 21 15.90 -10.83 17.09
C LEU A 21 15.57 -10.07 15.81
N ALA A 22 15.65 -10.72 14.65
CA ALA A 22 15.29 -10.12 13.36
C ALA A 22 13.81 -9.72 13.33
N LEU A 23 12.89 -10.58 13.79
CA LEU A 23 11.47 -10.29 13.89
C LEU A 23 11.18 -9.12 14.86
N ARG A 24 11.89 -9.06 15.99
CA ARG A 24 11.76 -7.94 16.93
C ARG A 24 12.27 -6.62 16.34
N ALA A 25 13.33 -6.67 15.53
CA ALA A 25 13.89 -5.48 14.86
C ALA A 25 13.03 -4.97 13.72
N SER A 26 12.31 -5.84 13.00
CA SER A 26 11.42 -5.45 11.89
C SER A 26 10.17 -4.67 12.35
N HIS A 27 9.82 -4.70 13.64
CA HIS A 27 8.61 -4.13 14.20
C HIS A 27 7.33 -4.70 13.57
N GLU A 28 7.42 -5.86 12.90
CA GLU A 28 6.27 -6.55 12.33
C GLU A 28 5.58 -7.44 13.36
N GLY A 29 4.28 -7.49 13.28
CA GLY A 29 3.49 -8.46 14.04
C GLY A 29 3.44 -9.78 13.27
N ILE A 30 3.61 -10.91 13.95
CA ILE A 30 3.53 -12.24 13.34
C ILE A 30 2.17 -12.84 13.61
N TRP A 31 1.63 -13.51 12.60
CA TRP A 31 0.37 -14.23 12.70
C TRP A 31 0.45 -15.58 11.98
N ASP A 32 -0.40 -16.49 12.41
CA ASP A 32 -0.46 -17.84 11.88
C ASP A 32 -1.90 -18.33 11.93
N TRP A 33 -2.45 -18.65 10.77
CA TRP A 33 -3.83 -19.12 10.62
C TRP A 33 -3.88 -20.52 10.04
N CYS A 34 -4.56 -21.43 10.74
CA CYS A 34 -4.87 -22.76 10.24
C CYS A 34 -6.18 -22.72 9.45
N ALA A 35 -6.12 -22.87 8.13
CA ALA A 35 -7.30 -22.86 7.28
C ALA A 35 -8.22 -24.09 7.49
N VAL A 36 -7.69 -25.16 8.11
CA VAL A 36 -8.44 -26.40 8.37
C VAL A 36 -9.30 -26.29 9.62
N THR A 37 -8.71 -25.78 10.74
CA THR A 37 -9.42 -25.66 12.02
C THR A 37 -10.01 -24.28 12.24
N GLY A 38 -9.53 -23.27 11.49
CA GLY A 38 -9.90 -21.88 11.68
C GLY A 38 -9.14 -21.20 12.81
N ASP A 39 -8.25 -21.90 13.52
CA ASP A 39 -7.49 -21.33 14.62
C ASP A 39 -6.49 -20.27 14.12
N ILE A 40 -6.33 -19.21 14.90
CA ILE A 40 -5.36 -18.16 14.62
C ILE A 40 -4.51 -17.86 15.85
N ILE A 41 -3.23 -17.61 15.58
CA ILE A 41 -2.24 -17.21 16.60
C ILE A 41 -1.70 -15.84 16.20
N TYR A 42 -1.70 -14.91 17.13
CA TYR A 42 -1.12 -13.59 16.99
C TYR A 42 0.05 -13.40 17.95
N SER A 43 1.12 -12.80 17.47
CA SER A 43 2.18 -12.28 18.35
C SER A 43 1.65 -11.08 19.17
N ARG A 44 2.34 -10.75 20.26
CA ARG A 44 2.00 -9.57 21.08
C ARG A 44 1.90 -8.30 20.24
N ARG A 45 2.76 -8.15 19.26
CA ARG A 45 2.77 -6.97 18.37
C ARG A 45 1.48 -6.81 17.55
N VAL A 46 0.89 -7.91 17.07
CA VAL A 46 -0.42 -7.86 16.38
C VAL A 46 -1.51 -7.45 17.34
N LEU A 47 -1.49 -7.97 18.58
CA LEU A 47 -2.44 -7.58 19.62
C LEU A 47 -2.35 -6.09 19.97
N ASP A 48 -1.12 -5.54 19.96
CA ASP A 48 -0.90 -4.11 20.14
C ASP A 48 -1.51 -3.28 18.98
N PHE A 49 -1.52 -3.81 17.73
CA PHE A 49 -2.20 -3.17 16.61
C PHE A 49 -3.72 -3.15 16.80
N PHE A 50 -4.29 -4.21 17.36
CA PHE A 50 -5.71 -4.30 17.65
C PHE A 50 -6.10 -3.60 18.97
N GLU A 51 -5.12 -3.22 19.79
CA GLU A 51 -5.32 -2.63 21.14
C GLU A 51 -6.12 -3.54 22.07
N CYS A 52 -5.91 -4.84 21.99
CA CYS A 52 -6.67 -5.84 22.74
C CYS A 52 -5.80 -6.96 23.31
N ASP A 53 -6.40 -7.76 24.17
CA ASP A 53 -5.79 -9.00 24.63
C ASP A 53 -6.09 -10.17 23.70
N LYS A 54 -5.34 -11.29 23.87
CA LYS A 54 -5.40 -12.46 22.99
C LYS A 54 -6.81 -13.03 22.79
N HIS A 55 -7.64 -12.97 23.84
CA HIS A 55 -8.99 -13.53 23.80
C HIS A 55 -10.01 -12.64 23.10
N GLU A 56 -9.68 -11.37 22.90
CA GLU A 56 -10.53 -10.35 22.28
C GLU A 56 -10.15 -10.08 20.83
N ALA A 57 -8.98 -10.60 20.41
CA ALA A 57 -8.47 -10.34 19.06
C ALA A 57 -9.41 -10.93 17.99
N PRO A 58 -9.77 -10.14 16.98
CA PRO A 58 -10.65 -10.61 15.92
C PRO A 58 -9.95 -11.65 15.05
N ASN A 59 -10.68 -12.70 14.67
CA ASN A 59 -10.20 -13.59 13.61
C ASN A 59 -10.62 -13.03 12.25
N LEU A 60 -9.71 -12.28 11.61
CA LEU A 60 -9.97 -11.58 10.35
C LEU A 60 -10.31 -12.52 9.19
N PHE A 61 -9.82 -13.76 9.24
CA PHE A 61 -9.97 -14.74 8.16
C PHE A 61 -11.27 -15.53 8.23
N ILE A 62 -11.86 -15.64 9.42
CA ILE A 62 -13.18 -16.30 9.60
C ILE A 62 -14.30 -15.26 9.61
N SER A 63 -14.08 -14.13 10.26
CA SER A 63 -15.12 -13.13 10.50
C SER A 63 -14.64 -11.71 10.13
N PRO A 64 -14.34 -11.45 8.84
CA PRO A 64 -13.83 -10.14 8.39
C PRO A 64 -14.85 -9.02 8.65
N PHE A 65 -16.15 -9.34 8.69
CA PHE A 65 -17.22 -8.37 8.86
C PHE A 65 -17.20 -7.63 10.21
N THR A 66 -16.57 -8.18 11.22
CA THR A 66 -16.53 -7.58 12.56
C THR A 66 -15.42 -6.52 12.70
N ALA A 67 -14.33 -6.68 11.96
CA ALA A 67 -13.13 -5.87 12.15
C ALA A 67 -12.65 -5.16 10.88
N ILE A 68 -12.99 -5.63 9.67
CA ILE A 68 -12.58 -4.99 8.40
C ILE A 68 -13.59 -3.91 8.03
N HIS A 69 -13.07 -2.75 7.58
CA HIS A 69 -13.90 -1.65 7.09
C HIS A 69 -14.78 -2.10 5.91
N GLU A 70 -16.02 -1.62 5.85
CA GLU A 70 -17.00 -2.06 4.86
C GLU A 70 -16.53 -1.96 3.41
N ASP A 71 -15.86 -0.87 3.05
CA ASP A 71 -15.34 -0.68 1.68
C ASP A 71 -14.23 -1.68 1.32
N ASP A 72 -13.47 -2.16 2.32
CA ASP A 72 -12.30 -3.03 2.12
C ASP A 72 -12.70 -4.53 2.17
N ARG A 73 -13.90 -4.86 2.69
CA ARG A 73 -14.35 -6.25 2.90
C ARG A 73 -14.36 -7.07 1.64
N LYS A 74 -14.90 -6.50 0.56
CA LYS A 74 -14.98 -7.23 -0.71
C LYS A 74 -13.59 -7.62 -1.21
N MET A 75 -12.68 -6.67 -1.27
CA MET A 75 -11.31 -6.90 -1.72
C MET A 75 -10.59 -7.89 -0.80
N PHE A 76 -10.78 -7.77 0.53
CA PHE A 76 -10.21 -8.69 1.51
C PHE A 76 -10.68 -10.13 1.28
N CYS A 77 -12.01 -10.34 1.17
CA CYS A 77 -12.58 -11.65 0.93
C CYS A 77 -12.16 -12.24 -0.42
N ASP A 78 -12.22 -11.46 -1.50
CA ASP A 78 -11.82 -11.90 -2.84
C ASP A 78 -10.34 -12.35 -2.86
N SER A 79 -9.45 -11.59 -2.18
CA SER A 79 -8.03 -11.93 -2.10
C SER A 79 -7.77 -13.19 -1.27
N LEU A 80 -8.51 -13.37 -0.17
CA LEU A 80 -8.43 -14.56 0.65
C LEU A 80 -8.96 -15.79 -0.09
N ASP A 81 -10.10 -15.68 -0.72
CA ASP A 81 -10.72 -16.76 -1.50
C ASP A 81 -9.79 -17.20 -2.64
N GLU A 82 -9.12 -16.25 -3.31
CA GLU A 82 -8.13 -16.55 -4.35
C GLU A 82 -6.93 -17.31 -3.78
N ALA A 83 -6.42 -16.88 -2.62
CA ALA A 83 -5.30 -17.53 -1.96
C ALA A 83 -5.63 -18.96 -1.49
N LEU A 84 -6.89 -19.25 -1.20
CA LEU A 84 -7.34 -20.58 -0.74
C LEU A 84 -7.56 -21.58 -1.88
N LYS A 85 -7.66 -21.13 -3.14
CA LYS A 85 -7.80 -22.05 -4.30
C LYS A 85 -6.57 -22.92 -4.46
N GLN A 86 -6.73 -24.11 -5.05
CA GLN A 86 -5.64 -25.08 -5.24
C GLN A 86 -4.47 -24.52 -6.04
N GLU A 87 -4.76 -23.74 -7.09
CA GLU A 87 -3.78 -23.05 -7.93
C GLU A 87 -3.66 -21.56 -7.61
N GLY A 88 -4.09 -21.15 -6.41
CA GLY A 88 -4.02 -19.77 -5.94
C GLY A 88 -2.58 -19.32 -5.69
N PRO A 89 -2.36 -18.01 -5.46
CA PRO A 89 -1.04 -17.45 -5.21
C PRO A 89 -0.39 -18.06 -3.96
N GLU A 90 0.93 -18.19 -3.99
CA GLU A 90 1.71 -18.65 -2.82
C GLU A 90 1.79 -17.57 -1.73
N ILE A 91 1.61 -16.30 -2.11
CA ILE A 91 1.71 -15.16 -1.20
C ILE A 91 0.38 -14.42 -1.18
N LEU A 92 -0.21 -14.32 0.01
CA LEU A 92 -1.31 -13.39 0.31
C LEU A 92 -0.72 -12.02 0.64
N CYS A 93 -1.26 -10.95 0.04
CA CYS A 93 -0.90 -9.58 0.39
C CYS A 93 -2.14 -8.68 0.33
N ILE A 94 -2.56 -8.16 1.48
CA ILE A 94 -3.78 -7.34 1.61
C ILE A 94 -3.45 -6.11 2.44
N GLU A 95 -3.87 -4.94 1.97
CA GLU A 95 -3.92 -3.71 2.76
C GLU A 95 -5.38 -3.39 3.09
N SER A 96 -5.73 -3.31 4.36
CA SER A 96 -7.10 -3.07 4.81
C SER A 96 -7.14 -2.21 6.06
N ARG A 97 -8.22 -1.46 6.21
CA ARG A 97 -8.57 -0.79 7.47
C ARG A 97 -9.15 -1.81 8.43
N VAL A 98 -8.55 -1.89 9.60
CA VAL A 98 -8.97 -2.79 10.67
C VAL A 98 -9.38 -1.95 11.89
N ARG A 99 -10.49 -2.32 12.50
CA ARG A 99 -11.00 -1.64 13.69
C ARG A 99 -10.24 -2.09 14.92
N THR A 100 -9.77 -1.14 15.71
CA THR A 100 -9.14 -1.40 17.02
C THR A 100 -10.21 -1.56 18.12
N ALA A 101 -9.81 -2.03 19.29
CA ALA A 101 -10.70 -2.13 20.44
C ALA A 101 -11.21 -0.74 20.93
N SER A 102 -10.42 0.33 20.73
CA SER A 102 -10.87 1.72 21.00
C SER A 102 -11.94 2.20 20.01
N GLY A 103 -12.13 1.48 18.90
CA GLY A 103 -13.07 1.84 17.84
C GLY A 103 -12.46 2.62 16.68
N ASP A 104 -11.17 2.94 16.74
CA ASP A 104 -10.42 3.63 15.70
C ASP A 104 -10.10 2.70 14.53
N TRP A 105 -9.78 3.28 13.37
CA TRP A 105 -9.35 2.53 12.19
C TRP A 105 -7.84 2.61 12.01
N ARG A 106 -7.20 1.45 11.84
CA ARG A 106 -5.80 1.33 11.44
C ARG A 106 -5.66 0.67 10.09
N TRP A 107 -4.78 1.18 9.27
CA TRP A 107 -4.38 0.51 8.06
C TRP A 107 -3.34 -0.56 8.38
N LEU A 108 -3.65 -1.81 8.11
CA LEU A 108 -2.72 -2.92 8.22
C LEU A 108 -2.38 -3.49 6.85
N CYS A 109 -1.07 -3.70 6.61
CA CYS A 109 -0.58 -4.54 5.52
C CYS A 109 -0.42 -5.96 6.06
N ILE A 110 -1.20 -6.89 5.53
CA ILE A 110 -1.28 -8.29 5.96
C ILE A 110 -0.63 -9.12 4.86
N ARG A 111 0.50 -9.75 5.18
CA ARG A 111 1.24 -10.63 4.25
C ARG A 111 1.38 -12.01 4.83
N GLY A 112 1.23 -13.05 3.98
CA GLY A 112 1.41 -14.42 4.44
C GLY A 112 1.75 -15.37 3.31
N VAL A 113 2.48 -16.42 3.66
CA VAL A 113 2.78 -17.54 2.76
C VAL A 113 1.73 -18.61 2.95
N VAL A 114 1.16 -19.07 1.85
CA VAL A 114 0.14 -20.12 1.82
C VAL A 114 0.82 -21.49 1.76
N VAL A 115 0.65 -22.27 2.80
CA VAL A 115 1.16 -23.65 2.89
C VAL A 115 0.05 -24.59 2.45
N ARG A 116 0.34 -25.45 1.47
CA ARG A 116 -0.60 -26.39 0.87
C ARG A 116 -0.26 -27.84 1.24
N ASP A 117 -1.26 -28.71 1.18
CA ASP A 117 -1.05 -30.15 1.26
C ASP A 117 -0.66 -30.74 -0.12
N ASP A 118 -0.39 -32.04 -0.15
CA ASP A 118 0.00 -32.77 -1.37
C ASP A 118 -1.10 -32.75 -2.45
N ASN A 119 -2.33 -32.40 -2.12
CA ASN A 119 -3.45 -32.27 -3.05
C ASN A 119 -3.65 -30.80 -3.51
N GLY A 120 -2.79 -29.87 -3.09
CA GLY A 120 -2.86 -28.45 -3.42
C GLY A 120 -3.82 -27.63 -2.54
N ASN A 121 -4.47 -28.22 -1.54
CA ASN A 121 -5.39 -27.49 -0.67
C ASN A 121 -4.62 -26.65 0.35
N ALA A 122 -5.02 -25.38 0.51
CA ALA A 122 -4.44 -24.52 1.52
C ALA A 122 -4.74 -25.02 2.93
N ARG A 123 -3.71 -25.30 3.71
CA ARG A 123 -3.82 -25.79 5.09
C ARG A 123 -3.51 -24.73 6.13
N ARG A 124 -2.61 -23.81 5.79
CA ARG A 124 -2.08 -22.81 6.72
C ARG A 124 -1.65 -21.59 5.96
N ILE A 125 -1.85 -20.42 6.53
CA ILE A 125 -1.24 -19.19 6.07
C ILE A 125 -0.52 -18.58 7.26
N SER A 126 0.78 -18.33 7.10
CA SER A 126 1.61 -17.75 8.15
C SER A 126 2.37 -16.55 7.62
N GLY A 127 2.48 -15.49 8.41
CA GLY A 127 3.10 -14.29 7.91
C GLY A 127 3.21 -13.14 8.89
N SER A 128 3.27 -11.94 8.34
CA SER A 128 3.42 -10.71 9.11
C SER A 128 2.30 -9.70 8.87
N MET A 129 2.10 -8.82 9.85
CA MET A 129 1.27 -7.63 9.77
C MET A 129 2.09 -6.41 10.12
N VAL A 130 1.89 -5.33 9.37
CA VAL A 130 2.54 -4.03 9.59
C VAL A 130 1.49 -2.94 9.67
N ASP A 131 1.59 -2.08 10.67
CA ASP A 131 0.78 -0.86 10.73
C ASP A 131 1.33 0.17 9.73
N ILE A 132 0.56 0.43 8.69
CA ILE A 132 0.88 1.37 7.61
C ILE A 132 0.04 2.65 7.69
N THR A 133 -0.62 2.90 8.82
CA THR A 133 -1.51 4.06 9.01
C THR A 133 -0.80 5.38 8.75
N ARG A 134 0.44 5.53 9.25
CA ARG A 134 1.23 6.74 9.02
C ARG A 134 1.53 6.96 7.54
N ARG A 135 1.88 5.89 6.82
CA ARG A 135 2.14 5.96 5.36
C ARG A 135 0.88 6.37 4.61
N LYS A 136 -0.26 5.71 4.88
CA LYS A 136 -1.54 6.03 4.23
C LYS A 136 -2.02 7.45 4.51
N ASN A 137 -1.85 7.93 5.76
CA ASN A 137 -2.21 9.30 6.09
C ASN A 137 -1.31 10.32 5.39
N ALA A 138 -0.01 10.06 5.28
CA ALA A 138 0.90 10.94 4.55
C ALA A 138 0.58 10.96 3.03
N GLU A 139 0.29 9.80 2.43
CA GLU A 139 -0.16 9.70 1.04
C GLU A 139 -1.45 10.51 0.83
N ALA A 140 -2.46 10.34 1.68
CA ALA A 140 -3.72 11.06 1.61
C ALA A 140 -3.54 12.58 1.80
N GLN A 141 -2.64 13.00 2.68
CA GLN A 141 -2.35 14.42 2.89
C GLN A 141 -1.71 15.05 1.64
N ILE A 142 -0.75 14.36 1.01
CA ILE A 142 -0.12 14.84 -0.24
C ILE A 142 -1.17 14.98 -1.36
N ASP A 143 -2.07 14.00 -1.48
CA ASP A 143 -3.13 14.05 -2.48
C ASP A 143 -4.12 15.18 -2.22
N GLU A 144 -4.49 15.42 -0.97
CA GLU A 144 -5.33 16.55 -0.57
C GLU A 144 -4.66 17.90 -0.86
N GLU A 145 -3.38 18.06 -0.51
CA GLU A 145 -2.63 19.28 -0.80
C GLU A 145 -2.53 19.55 -2.31
N ARG A 146 -2.29 18.49 -3.11
CA ARG A 146 -2.28 18.59 -4.59
C ARG A 146 -3.65 18.99 -5.13
N TYR A 147 -4.71 18.41 -4.60
CA TYR A 147 -6.07 18.76 -4.99
C TYR A 147 -6.38 20.24 -4.69
N GLN A 148 -6.04 20.71 -3.49
CA GLN A 148 -6.24 22.11 -3.09
C GLN A 148 -5.44 23.08 -3.95
N LEU A 149 -4.16 22.79 -4.24
CA LEU A 149 -3.33 23.59 -5.13
C LEU A 149 -3.95 23.67 -6.53
N ARG A 150 -4.44 22.55 -7.04
CA ARG A 150 -5.12 22.51 -8.34
C ARG A 150 -6.37 23.39 -8.34
N GLN A 151 -7.24 23.23 -7.35
CA GLN A 151 -8.45 24.07 -7.23
C GLN A 151 -8.10 25.56 -7.21
N LEU A 152 -7.06 25.96 -6.48
CA LEU A 152 -6.61 27.35 -6.44
C LEU A 152 -6.11 27.82 -7.80
N THR A 153 -5.26 27.05 -8.50
CA THR A 153 -4.69 27.46 -9.78
C THR A 153 -5.71 27.47 -10.91
N ASP A 154 -6.69 26.59 -10.90
CA ASP A 154 -7.76 26.53 -11.91
C ASP A 154 -8.73 27.74 -11.83
N HIS A 155 -8.86 28.34 -10.64
CA HIS A 155 -9.69 29.54 -10.46
C HIS A 155 -8.96 30.85 -10.82
N ILE A 156 -7.65 30.83 -11.03
CA ILE A 156 -6.88 32.01 -11.45
C ILE A 156 -7.14 32.28 -12.94
N PRO A 157 -7.50 33.51 -13.34
CA PRO A 157 -7.83 33.83 -14.73
C PRO A 157 -6.61 34.01 -15.65
N VAL A 158 -5.49 33.36 -15.34
CA VAL A 158 -4.24 33.34 -16.13
C VAL A 158 -3.74 31.92 -16.32
N GLN A 159 -2.93 31.71 -17.36
CA GLN A 159 -2.27 30.43 -17.58
C GLN A 159 -1.18 30.23 -16.51
N VAL A 160 -1.30 29.15 -15.75
CA VAL A 160 -0.32 28.73 -14.75
C VAL A 160 0.22 27.36 -15.15
N TYR A 161 1.52 27.24 -15.27
CA TYR A 161 2.16 25.97 -15.55
C TYR A 161 3.54 25.88 -14.88
N PHE A 162 3.98 24.66 -14.64
CA PHE A 162 5.34 24.34 -14.21
C PHE A 162 5.95 23.33 -15.16
N LYS A 163 7.26 23.44 -15.39
CA LYS A 163 8.02 22.54 -16.23
C LYS A 163 9.22 21.98 -15.49
N ASP A 164 9.68 20.81 -15.91
CA ASP A 164 10.96 20.25 -15.47
C ASP A 164 12.15 20.88 -16.22
N LEU A 165 13.37 20.49 -15.85
CA LEU A 165 14.60 20.98 -16.47
C LEU A 165 14.75 20.57 -17.96
N ASN A 166 13.91 19.66 -18.44
CA ASN A 166 13.84 19.24 -19.83
C ASN A 166 12.72 19.95 -20.60
N SER A 167 12.08 20.97 -20.00
CA SER A 167 10.95 21.73 -20.53
C SER A 167 9.70 20.88 -20.77
N ASN A 168 9.51 19.76 -20.04
CA ASN A 168 8.26 19.04 -20.03
C ASN A 168 7.33 19.61 -18.97
N PHE A 169 6.04 19.72 -19.27
CA PHE A 169 5.05 20.16 -18.31
C PHE A 169 4.95 19.19 -17.14
N VAL A 170 5.12 19.71 -15.92
CA VAL A 170 4.91 18.97 -14.66
C VAL A 170 3.50 19.24 -14.12
N MET A 171 2.99 20.45 -14.36
CA MET A 171 1.66 20.88 -13.99
C MET A 171 1.18 21.98 -14.93
N ALA A 172 -0.10 21.99 -15.27
CA ALA A 172 -0.75 23.09 -15.93
C ALA A 172 -2.19 23.23 -15.41
N ASN A 173 -2.66 24.47 -15.28
CA ASN A 173 -4.03 24.73 -14.86
C ASN A 173 -5.02 24.62 -16.02
N GLN A 174 -6.32 24.62 -15.71
CA GLN A 174 -7.39 24.53 -16.70
C GLN A 174 -7.31 25.65 -17.76
N ARG A 175 -6.91 26.87 -17.39
CA ARG A 175 -6.75 27.98 -18.32
C ARG A 175 -5.65 27.75 -19.36
N MET A 176 -4.60 27.08 -18.98
CA MET A 176 -3.54 26.68 -19.93
C MET A 176 -4.04 25.61 -20.90
N ALA A 177 -4.78 24.62 -20.41
CA ALA A 177 -5.42 23.59 -21.22
C ALA A 177 -6.37 24.19 -22.25
N GLU A 178 -7.30 25.03 -21.81
CA GLU A 178 -8.26 25.74 -22.67
C GLU A 178 -7.56 26.56 -23.76
N TRP A 179 -6.45 27.25 -23.40
CA TRP A 179 -5.71 28.07 -24.36
C TRP A 179 -5.05 27.23 -25.46
N ILE A 180 -4.60 26.01 -25.15
CA ILE A 180 -4.01 25.07 -26.11
C ILE A 180 -5.09 24.28 -26.86
N GLY A 181 -6.33 24.25 -26.35
CA GLY A 181 -7.44 23.49 -26.94
C GLY A 181 -7.54 22.06 -26.41
N LEU A 182 -7.07 21.83 -25.20
CA LEU A 182 -7.17 20.55 -24.47
C LEU A 182 -8.30 20.58 -23.44
N GLU A 183 -8.75 19.41 -23.01
CA GLU A 183 -9.85 19.28 -22.05
C GLU A 183 -9.38 19.50 -20.61
N SER A 184 -8.15 19.13 -20.29
CA SER A 184 -7.60 19.19 -18.92
C SER A 184 -6.12 19.58 -18.93
N GLY A 185 -5.67 20.28 -17.86
CA GLY A 185 -4.25 20.53 -17.60
C GLY A 185 -3.43 19.24 -17.47
N ASP A 186 -4.05 18.13 -17.08
CA ASP A 186 -3.39 16.82 -17.01
C ASP A 186 -2.95 16.31 -18.39
N ASP A 187 -3.64 16.70 -19.44
CA ASP A 187 -3.28 16.32 -20.80
C ASP A 187 -1.95 16.90 -21.26
N LEU A 188 -1.44 17.92 -20.57
CA LEU A 188 -0.13 18.52 -20.80
C LEU A 188 1.00 17.82 -20.04
N VAL A 189 0.70 17.17 -18.91
CA VAL A 189 1.73 16.60 -18.03
C VAL A 189 2.59 15.58 -18.76
N GLY A 190 3.92 15.74 -18.67
CA GLY A 190 4.92 14.90 -19.33
C GLY A 190 5.14 15.24 -20.80
N LYS A 191 4.39 16.17 -21.39
CA LYS A 191 4.58 16.61 -22.77
C LYS A 191 5.47 17.86 -22.83
N HIS A 192 6.09 18.07 -23.97
CA HIS A 192 6.96 19.19 -24.22
C HIS A 192 6.25 20.26 -25.07
N ASP A 193 6.67 21.54 -24.99
CA ASP A 193 6.10 22.63 -25.81
C ASP A 193 6.05 22.32 -27.31
N ARG A 194 7.07 21.63 -27.82
CA ARG A 194 7.13 21.22 -29.24
C ARG A 194 5.99 20.32 -29.68
N ASP A 195 5.32 19.68 -28.73
CA ASP A 195 4.18 18.78 -29.02
C ASP A 195 2.91 19.57 -29.33
N PHE A 196 2.89 20.87 -28.96
CA PHE A 196 1.73 21.77 -29.11
C PHE A 196 2.00 23.01 -29.96
N PHE A 197 3.25 23.46 -30.06
CA PHE A 197 3.61 24.71 -30.67
C PHE A 197 4.65 24.54 -31.79
N ASP A 198 4.55 25.39 -32.82
CA ASP A 198 5.54 25.48 -33.86
C ASP A 198 6.90 25.95 -33.34
N ARG A 199 7.98 25.59 -34.05
CA ARG A 199 9.38 25.83 -33.64
C ARG A 199 9.67 27.32 -33.33
N ASN A 200 9.05 28.24 -34.04
CA ASN A 200 9.20 29.68 -33.83
C ASN A 200 8.58 30.16 -32.51
N HIS A 201 7.71 29.36 -31.88
CA HIS A 201 7.03 29.73 -30.67
C HIS A 201 7.72 29.15 -29.41
N TRP A 202 8.14 27.89 -29.46
CA TRP A 202 8.69 27.21 -28.28
C TRP A 202 10.19 27.49 -28.08
N GLN A 203 10.95 27.79 -29.12
CA GLN A 203 12.41 27.99 -29.04
C GLN A 203 12.78 29.24 -28.23
N PRO A 204 12.15 30.42 -28.41
CA PRO A 204 12.38 31.58 -27.55
C PRO A 204 11.99 31.40 -26.11
N ALA A 205 10.87 30.69 -25.84
CA ALA A 205 10.42 30.41 -24.48
C ALA A 205 11.42 29.54 -23.72
N GLN A 206 12.02 28.54 -24.37
CA GLN A 206 13.05 27.69 -23.77
C GLN A 206 14.38 28.44 -23.48
N GLU A 207 14.72 29.46 -24.23
CA GLU A 207 15.89 30.31 -23.98
C GLU A 207 15.66 31.22 -22.76
N ASP A 208 14.47 31.79 -22.61
CA ASP A 208 14.07 32.61 -21.45
C ASP A 208 13.99 31.78 -20.15
N GLU A 209 13.52 30.51 -20.20
CA GLU A 209 13.43 29.62 -19.06
C GLU A 209 14.78 29.15 -18.50
N ARG A 210 15.87 29.29 -19.29
CA ARG A 210 17.25 28.92 -18.91
C ARG A 210 18.11 30.09 -18.40
N SER A 211 17.59 31.32 -18.42
CA SER A 211 18.25 32.52 -17.92
C SER A 211 17.88 32.79 -16.48
#